data_9225237177a65594ea1e24e3e853959a
#
_entry.id   9225237177a65594ea1e24e3e853959a
#
_cell.length_a   1.000
_cell.length_b   1.000
_cell.length_c   1.000
_cell.angle_alpha   90.00
_cell.angle_beta   90.00
_cell.angle_gamma   90.00
#
_symmetry.space_group_name_H-M   'P 1'
#
loop_
_entity.id
_entity.type
_entity.pdbx_description
1 polymer ?
#
loop_
_entity_poly.entity_id
_entity_poly.type
_entity_poly.pdbx_seq_one_letter_code
_entity_poly.pdbx_strand_id
1 'polypeptide(L)'
;MKIKLIIIAAGMVAACLGDDAPIGVFDSGVGGLTVLEKLLSVDVVDNATGERRPDGIPDLQGEEFVQLADQANLHYGSYAEHGASAFLRELAIRDAFFLLSGGFYRDAREEVPTGRKRPAKIIVIACNTATAYGLEGIDSSLRRIASPVKVVGVVKAGVRSALRRLGAGGASAPFAIGVLSTPGTCASGVYTRTIVTEAEKLGMSSPPRVVSHGCPGLADAIQFSKPSAKDIIRKSLFGIVEELHAKGAAEPLRALILGCTHYPIAMRHFEETLEEIRRDAALGRHVAPDFMFVDPAVETAVECRETLAAEGLLANRKGESKVSMFVSVPCASLPPEFVGESGMLADGYKYSRKPGMDTVDTKFVPLAVGMVDRAAFMGLLDILPSVKEHLKRELE
;
A
#
# COMPACT_ATOMS: atom_id res chain seq x y z
N MET A 1 -2.36 -2.59 28.50
CA MET A 1 -3.03 -1.44 29.16
C MET A 1 -2.91 -0.13 28.37
N LYS A 2 -1.79 0.15 27.67
CA LYS A 2 -1.56 1.38 26.87
C LYS A 2 -2.36 1.41 25.54
N ILE A 3 -2.55 0.29 24.85
CA ILE A 3 -3.46 0.20 23.69
C ILE A 3 -4.89 0.59 24.08
N LYS A 4 -5.34 0.24 25.28
CA LYS A 4 -6.65 0.70 25.80
C LYS A 4 -6.75 2.22 25.92
N LEU A 5 -5.66 2.92 26.23
CA LEU A 5 -5.66 4.39 26.38
C LEU A 5 -5.69 5.10 25.02
N ILE A 6 -4.99 4.55 24.00
CA ILE A 6 -5.04 5.05 22.62
C ILE A 6 -6.45 4.84 22.02
N ILE A 7 -7.06 3.68 22.29
CA ILE A 7 -8.43 3.36 21.85
C ILE A 7 -9.46 4.31 22.49
N ILE A 8 -9.32 4.66 23.77
CA ILE A 8 -10.24 5.57 24.45
C ILE A 8 -10.14 6.99 23.88
N ALA A 9 -8.92 7.48 23.59
CA ALA A 9 -8.72 8.80 22.99
C ALA A 9 -9.30 8.89 21.56
N ALA A 10 -9.16 7.81 20.76
CA ALA A 10 -9.70 7.75 19.40
C ALA A 10 -11.26 7.64 19.39
N GLY A 11 -11.85 6.92 20.34
CA GLY A 11 -13.31 6.77 20.43
C GLY A 11 -14.07 8.07 20.72
N MET A 12 -13.45 9.03 21.38
CA MET A 12 -14.05 10.35 21.65
C MET A 12 -14.02 11.31 20.45
N VAL A 13 -13.20 11.03 19.42
CA VAL A 13 -13.01 11.90 18.24
C VAL A 13 -13.91 11.47 17.07
N ALA A 14 -14.36 10.21 17.03
CA ALA A 14 -15.11 9.62 15.92
C ALA A 14 -16.51 10.19 15.72
N ALA A 15 -17.02 10.97 16.64
CA ALA A 15 -18.43 11.40 16.65
C ALA A 15 -18.79 12.54 15.68
N CYS A 16 -17.79 13.25 15.08
CA CYS A 16 -18.04 14.39 14.17
C CYS A 16 -16.89 14.56 13.16
N LEU A 17 -16.62 13.55 12.34
CA LEU A 17 -15.69 13.73 11.19
C LEU A 17 -16.51 14.39 10.06
N GLY A 18 -16.24 15.65 9.77
CA GLY A 18 -16.80 16.37 8.63
C GLY A 18 -16.13 15.98 7.30
N ASP A 19 -16.74 16.40 6.22
CA ASP A 19 -16.21 16.28 4.85
C ASP A 19 -14.82 16.94 4.69
N ASP A 20 -14.51 17.88 5.56
CA ASP A 20 -13.23 18.61 5.61
C ASP A 20 -12.08 17.89 6.34
N ALA A 21 -12.33 16.75 7.00
CA ALA A 21 -11.30 15.96 7.65
C ALA A 21 -10.36 15.28 6.60
N PRO A 22 -9.08 15.02 6.92
CA PRO A 22 -8.13 14.49 5.95
C PRO A 22 -8.39 13.02 5.58
N ILE A 23 -7.92 12.62 4.40
CA ILE A 23 -7.71 11.24 4.01
C ILE A 23 -6.40 10.76 4.65
N GLY A 24 -6.45 9.72 5.48
CA GLY A 24 -5.26 9.12 6.06
C GLY A 24 -4.71 8.01 5.19
N VAL A 25 -3.42 8.05 4.88
CA VAL A 25 -2.74 7.02 4.07
C VAL A 25 -1.55 6.49 4.84
N PHE A 26 -1.34 5.18 4.90
CA PHE A 26 -0.11 4.65 5.49
C PHE A 26 0.50 3.48 4.70
N ASP A 27 1.81 3.40 4.79
CA ASP A 27 2.64 2.31 4.27
C ASP A 27 3.79 1.99 5.24
N SER A 28 4.45 0.87 5.04
CA SER A 28 5.65 0.49 5.77
C SER A 28 6.84 1.44 5.53
N GLY A 29 6.80 2.22 4.46
CA GLY A 29 7.86 3.15 4.08
C GLY A 29 7.41 4.17 3.04
N VAL A 30 8.37 4.78 2.35
CA VAL A 30 8.08 5.81 1.34
C VAL A 30 7.46 5.25 0.05
N GLY A 31 7.45 3.92 -0.16
CA GLY A 31 6.80 3.29 -1.32
C GLY A 31 5.32 3.63 -1.44
N GLY A 32 4.63 3.87 -0.32
CA GLY A 32 3.22 4.29 -0.30
C GLY A 32 2.92 5.62 -1.00
N LEU A 33 3.95 6.41 -1.31
CA LEU A 33 3.81 7.63 -2.11
C LEU A 33 3.30 7.33 -3.53
N THR A 34 3.49 6.12 -4.05
CA THR A 34 2.90 5.69 -5.33
C THR A 34 1.36 5.65 -5.27
N VAL A 35 0.80 5.25 -4.13
CA VAL A 35 -0.66 5.28 -3.90
C VAL A 35 -1.13 6.71 -3.67
N LEU A 36 -0.37 7.52 -2.93
CA LEU A 36 -0.69 8.94 -2.73
C LEU A 36 -0.68 9.70 -4.07
N GLU A 37 0.27 9.42 -4.97
CA GLU A 37 0.29 9.97 -6.33
C GLU A 37 -1.02 9.71 -7.08
N LYS A 38 -1.54 8.47 -6.98
CA LYS A 38 -2.80 8.12 -7.63
C LYS A 38 -4.01 8.78 -6.94
N LEU A 39 -4.01 8.92 -5.63
CA LEU A 39 -5.03 9.67 -4.90
C LEU A 39 -5.04 11.16 -5.30
N LEU A 40 -3.87 11.76 -5.51
CA LEU A 40 -3.75 13.16 -5.93
C LEU A 40 -4.09 13.39 -7.41
N SER A 41 -4.04 12.36 -8.25
CA SER A 41 -4.16 12.47 -9.71
C SER A 41 -5.32 11.68 -10.31
N VAL A 42 -6.11 10.95 -9.53
CA VAL A 42 -7.26 10.18 -10.03
C VAL A 42 -8.29 11.12 -10.67
N ASP A 43 -8.67 10.81 -11.91
CA ASP A 43 -9.66 11.55 -12.70
C ASP A 43 -10.47 10.52 -13.49
N VAL A 44 -11.58 10.07 -12.93
CA VAL A 44 -12.47 9.05 -13.49
C VAL A 44 -13.92 9.49 -13.52
N VAL A 45 -14.21 10.65 -12.93
CA VAL A 45 -15.56 11.21 -12.81
C VAL A 45 -15.51 12.69 -13.21
N ASP A 46 -16.49 13.13 -13.94
CA ASP A 46 -16.74 14.56 -14.17
C ASP A 46 -17.20 15.21 -12.86
N ASN A 47 -16.36 16.08 -12.30
CA ASN A 47 -16.57 16.68 -10.97
C ASN A 47 -17.81 17.59 -10.89
N ALA A 48 -18.31 18.07 -12.03
CA ALA A 48 -19.50 18.92 -12.09
C ALA A 48 -20.80 18.11 -12.18
N THR A 49 -20.78 16.99 -12.91
CA THR A 49 -21.99 16.18 -13.18
C THR A 49 -22.06 14.88 -12.38
N GLY A 50 -20.94 14.39 -11.88
CA GLY A 50 -20.83 13.08 -11.22
C GLY A 50 -20.85 11.90 -12.19
N GLU A 51 -20.86 12.15 -13.51
CA GLU A 51 -20.81 11.11 -14.51
C GLU A 51 -19.43 10.44 -14.57
N ARG A 52 -19.41 9.14 -14.87
CA ARG A 52 -18.15 8.38 -14.95
C ARG A 52 -17.41 8.66 -16.27
N ARG A 53 -16.73 9.78 -16.32
CA ARG A 53 -15.82 10.18 -17.39
C ARG A 53 -14.80 11.21 -16.86
N PRO A 54 -13.54 11.17 -17.29
CA PRO A 54 -12.55 12.18 -16.91
C PRO A 54 -12.95 13.58 -17.40
N ASP A 55 -12.69 14.62 -16.60
CA ASP A 55 -12.89 16.02 -16.96
C ASP A 55 -11.60 16.86 -16.95
N GLY A 56 -10.45 16.22 -16.67
CA GLY A 56 -9.13 16.85 -16.57
C GLY A 56 -8.84 17.45 -15.19
N ILE A 57 -9.74 17.27 -14.23
CA ILE A 57 -9.60 17.76 -12.86
C ILE A 57 -9.55 16.54 -11.91
N PRO A 58 -8.52 16.42 -11.04
CA PRO A 58 -8.48 15.32 -10.11
C PRO A 58 -9.73 15.22 -9.21
N ASP A 59 -10.32 14.03 -9.11
CA ASP A 59 -11.57 13.76 -8.39
C ASP A 59 -11.50 14.03 -6.88
N LEU A 60 -10.29 14.03 -6.31
CA LEU A 60 -10.01 14.31 -4.90
C LEU A 60 -9.34 15.69 -4.72
N GLN A 61 -9.48 16.60 -5.70
CA GLN A 61 -9.00 17.96 -5.58
C GLN A 61 -9.64 18.67 -4.38
N GLY A 62 -8.83 19.41 -3.62
CA GLY A 62 -9.27 20.10 -2.40
C GLY A 62 -9.30 19.23 -1.15
N GLU A 63 -9.04 17.93 -1.25
CA GLU A 63 -8.86 17.05 -0.09
C GLU A 63 -7.54 17.35 0.64
N GLU A 64 -7.55 17.12 1.95
CA GLU A 64 -6.32 17.08 2.74
C GLU A 64 -5.88 15.62 2.93
N PHE A 65 -4.56 15.40 2.88
CA PHE A 65 -3.97 14.07 3.07
C PHE A 65 -3.00 14.07 4.25
N VAL A 66 -3.07 13.04 5.06
CA VAL A 66 -2.08 12.72 6.08
C VAL A 66 -1.42 11.41 5.68
N GLN A 67 -0.19 11.49 5.18
CA GLN A 67 0.62 10.33 4.77
C GLN A 67 1.53 9.92 5.92
N LEU A 68 1.52 8.63 6.28
CA LEU A 68 2.45 8.02 7.23
C LEU A 68 3.31 6.98 6.53
N ALA A 69 4.63 7.09 6.67
CA ALA A 69 5.58 6.04 6.36
C ALA A 69 6.14 5.44 7.66
N ASP A 70 5.88 4.16 7.94
CA ASP A 70 6.44 3.49 9.13
C ASP A 70 7.90 3.06 8.91
N GLN A 71 8.72 4.04 8.52
CA GLN A 71 10.09 3.88 8.04
C GLN A 71 11.01 3.15 9.00
N ALA A 72 10.91 3.42 10.32
CA ALA A 72 11.74 2.76 11.32
C ALA A 72 11.52 1.24 11.39
N ASN A 73 10.34 0.76 10.99
CA ASN A 73 9.94 -0.65 10.99
C ASN A 73 9.99 -1.31 9.60
N LEU A 74 10.47 -0.61 8.57
CA LEU A 74 10.61 -1.13 7.21
C LEU A 74 11.57 -2.35 7.21
N HIS A 75 11.36 -3.46 6.45
CA HIS A 75 10.27 -3.73 5.52
C HIS A 75 9.25 -4.69 6.16
N TYR A 76 7.99 -4.39 6.05
CA TYR A 76 6.91 -5.23 6.59
C TYR A 76 6.90 -6.63 5.96
N GLY A 77 7.30 -6.75 4.69
CA GLY A 77 7.37 -8.03 3.98
C GLY A 77 8.25 -9.08 4.63
N SER A 78 9.25 -8.66 5.40
CA SER A 78 10.21 -9.57 6.05
C SER A 78 9.76 -10.09 7.42
N TYR A 79 8.76 -9.49 8.06
CA TYR A 79 8.30 -9.94 9.38
C TYR A 79 7.82 -11.40 9.39
N ALA A 80 7.15 -11.84 8.31
CA ALA A 80 6.66 -13.20 8.21
C ALA A 80 7.78 -14.23 8.14
N GLU A 81 8.90 -13.90 7.45
CA GLU A 81 10.07 -14.76 7.32
C GLU A 81 10.77 -14.97 8.68
N HIS A 82 10.62 -13.99 9.60
CA HIS A 82 11.15 -14.05 10.97
C HIS A 82 10.12 -14.53 12.02
N GLY A 83 8.95 -15.02 11.56
CA GLY A 83 7.90 -15.49 12.49
C GLY A 83 7.21 -14.37 13.27
N ALA A 84 7.39 -13.10 12.88
CA ALA A 84 6.90 -11.92 13.61
C ALA A 84 5.59 -11.33 13.01
N SER A 85 4.83 -12.11 12.26
CA SER A 85 3.57 -11.66 11.62
C SER A 85 2.53 -11.12 12.61
N ALA A 86 2.48 -11.66 13.82
CA ALA A 86 1.56 -11.19 14.86
C ALA A 86 1.95 -9.79 15.36
N PHE A 87 3.25 -9.49 15.48
CA PHE A 87 3.72 -8.16 15.83
C PHE A 87 3.50 -7.16 14.68
N LEU A 88 3.71 -7.58 13.43
CA LEU A 88 3.36 -6.79 12.24
C LEU A 88 1.89 -6.34 12.25
N ARG A 89 0.96 -7.21 12.68
CA ARG A 89 -0.45 -6.82 12.83
C ARG A 89 -0.63 -5.67 13.83
N GLU A 90 0.10 -5.70 14.94
CA GLU A 90 0.06 -4.61 15.93
C GLU A 90 0.62 -3.31 15.37
N LEU A 91 1.71 -3.36 14.57
CA LEU A 91 2.24 -2.19 13.88
C LEU A 91 1.21 -1.57 12.93
N ALA A 92 0.57 -2.37 12.08
CA ALA A 92 -0.44 -1.88 11.15
C ALA A 92 -1.66 -1.26 11.87
N ILE A 93 -2.09 -1.84 13.00
CA ILE A 93 -3.15 -1.25 13.85
C ILE A 93 -2.67 0.07 14.45
N ARG A 94 -1.45 0.14 14.96
CA ARG A 94 -0.87 1.36 15.51
C ARG A 94 -0.82 2.49 14.46
N ASP A 95 -0.40 2.18 13.24
CA ASP A 95 -0.31 3.15 12.14
C ASP A 95 -1.70 3.70 11.78
N ALA A 96 -2.70 2.82 11.67
CA ALA A 96 -4.08 3.23 11.46
C ALA A 96 -4.61 4.13 12.60
N PHE A 97 -4.31 3.79 13.85
CA PHE A 97 -4.74 4.60 15.00
C PHE A 97 -3.98 5.92 15.12
N PHE A 98 -2.74 6.01 14.62
CA PHE A 98 -2.08 7.30 14.48
C PHE A 98 -2.85 8.23 13.54
N LEU A 99 -3.32 7.74 12.40
CA LEU A 99 -4.12 8.52 11.46
C LEU A 99 -5.42 9.03 12.09
N LEU A 100 -6.02 8.24 13.00
CA LEU A 100 -7.22 8.61 13.74
C LEU A 100 -6.94 9.50 14.96
N SER A 101 -5.70 9.58 15.41
CA SER A 101 -5.33 10.41 16.56
C SER A 101 -5.20 11.88 16.17
N GLY A 102 -5.40 12.78 17.16
CA GLY A 102 -5.19 14.22 16.99
C GLY A 102 -3.79 14.68 17.34
N GLY A 103 -2.88 13.79 17.74
CA GLY A 103 -1.56 14.15 18.24
C GLY A 103 -0.41 13.51 17.47
N PHE A 104 0.74 14.19 17.44
CA PHE A 104 2.00 13.65 16.93
C PHE A 104 3.18 14.19 17.74
N TYR A 105 4.32 13.51 17.71
CA TYR A 105 5.57 13.98 18.26
C TYR A 105 6.25 14.95 17.30
N ARG A 106 6.84 16.04 17.79
CA ARG A 106 7.58 16.97 16.92
C ARG A 106 8.98 16.45 16.60
N ASP A 107 9.55 15.68 17.54
CA ASP A 107 10.83 14.98 17.35
C ASP A 107 10.91 13.68 18.18
N ALA A 108 12.00 12.93 18.00
CA ALA A 108 12.25 11.66 18.67
C ALA A 108 12.48 11.76 20.19
N ARG A 109 12.70 12.97 20.74
CA ARG A 109 13.03 13.20 22.16
C ARG A 109 11.79 13.46 23.01
N GLU A 110 10.70 13.94 22.40
CA GLU A 110 9.47 14.22 23.15
C GLU A 110 8.92 12.98 23.85
N GLU A 111 8.57 13.08 25.12
CA GLU A 111 7.96 11.98 25.88
C GLU A 111 6.47 11.85 25.63
N VAL A 112 5.80 12.96 25.30
CA VAL A 112 4.36 13.02 24.98
C VAL A 112 4.14 13.79 23.68
N PRO A 113 3.09 13.46 22.90
CA PRO A 113 2.78 14.20 21.67
C PRO A 113 2.38 15.66 21.97
N THR A 114 3.15 16.63 21.46
CA THR A 114 2.82 18.06 21.59
C THR A 114 2.26 18.67 20.32
N GLY A 115 2.57 18.06 19.15
CA GLY A 115 1.99 18.46 17.87
C GLY A 115 0.52 18.08 17.75
N ARG A 116 -0.23 18.81 16.92
CA ARG A 116 -1.64 18.54 16.65
C ARG A 116 -1.92 18.39 15.16
N LYS A 117 -2.72 17.41 14.80
CA LYS A 117 -3.27 17.19 13.45
C LYS A 117 -4.74 16.82 13.54
N ARG A 118 -5.46 16.91 12.44
CA ARG A 118 -6.84 16.43 12.39
C ARG A 118 -6.89 14.92 12.22
N PRO A 119 -7.86 14.22 12.86
CA PRO A 119 -8.15 12.82 12.61
C PRO A 119 -8.61 12.58 11.17
N ALA A 120 -8.24 11.43 10.61
CA ALA A 120 -8.65 11.05 9.27
C ALA A 120 -10.11 10.58 9.20
N LYS A 121 -10.84 10.97 8.15
CA LYS A 121 -12.23 10.53 7.85
C LYS A 121 -12.30 9.16 7.17
N ILE A 122 -11.21 8.75 6.51
CA ILE A 122 -11.05 7.44 5.86
C ILE A 122 -9.58 7.03 5.99
N ILE A 123 -9.32 5.74 6.06
CA ILE A 123 -7.95 5.18 6.09
C ILE A 123 -7.70 4.41 4.79
N VAL A 124 -6.60 4.73 4.12
CA VAL A 124 -6.07 3.98 2.98
C VAL A 124 -4.82 3.23 3.41
N ILE A 125 -4.85 1.90 3.33
CA ILE A 125 -3.69 1.05 3.57
C ILE A 125 -2.97 0.87 2.24
N ALA A 126 -1.92 1.67 2.01
CA ALA A 126 -1.13 1.62 0.79
C ALA A 126 -0.26 0.37 0.70
N CYS A 127 0.17 -0.17 1.84
CA CYS A 127 1.02 -1.34 1.95
C CYS A 127 0.26 -2.65 1.70
N ASN A 128 0.74 -3.45 0.75
CA ASN A 128 0.15 -4.79 0.49
C ASN A 128 0.30 -5.73 1.69
N THR A 129 1.46 -5.72 2.34
CA THR A 129 1.72 -6.56 3.51
C THR A 129 0.89 -6.10 4.71
N ALA A 130 0.80 -4.78 4.96
CA ALA A 130 -0.07 -4.25 6.02
C ALA A 130 -1.55 -4.57 5.76
N THR A 131 -2.01 -4.52 4.50
CA THR A 131 -3.36 -4.95 4.12
C THR A 131 -3.56 -6.45 4.44
N ALA A 132 -2.59 -7.29 4.06
CA ALA A 132 -2.68 -8.74 4.25
C ALA A 132 -2.80 -9.17 5.71
N TYR A 133 -2.06 -8.53 6.61
CA TYR A 133 -1.98 -8.91 8.01
C TYR A 133 -2.78 -8.01 8.95
N GLY A 134 -3.00 -6.74 8.60
CA GLY A 134 -3.54 -5.71 9.48
C GLY A 134 -5.02 -5.37 9.24
N LEU A 135 -5.52 -5.45 8.01
CA LEU A 135 -6.86 -4.94 7.63
C LEU A 135 -7.97 -5.48 8.55
N GLU A 136 -8.02 -6.80 8.76
CA GLU A 136 -9.04 -7.42 9.62
C GLU A 136 -8.96 -6.93 11.08
N GLY A 137 -7.72 -6.77 11.59
CA GLY A 137 -7.46 -6.27 12.94
C GLY A 137 -7.85 -4.81 13.10
N ILE A 138 -7.60 -3.98 12.08
CA ILE A 138 -8.00 -2.56 12.03
C ILE A 138 -9.53 -2.47 12.02
N ASP A 139 -10.20 -3.16 11.09
CA ASP A 139 -11.66 -3.19 11.00
C ASP A 139 -12.32 -3.66 12.29
N SER A 140 -11.80 -4.73 12.89
CA SER A 140 -12.29 -5.23 14.18
C SER A 140 -12.13 -4.21 15.30
N SER A 141 -11.01 -3.50 15.33
CA SER A 141 -10.73 -2.47 16.32
C SER A 141 -11.66 -1.26 16.14
N LEU A 142 -11.91 -0.81 14.91
CA LEU A 142 -12.84 0.27 14.60
C LEU A 142 -14.28 -0.08 15.02
N ARG A 143 -14.74 -1.29 14.70
CA ARG A 143 -16.06 -1.76 15.15
C ARG A 143 -16.19 -1.78 16.68
N ARG A 144 -15.14 -2.19 17.41
CA ARG A 144 -15.15 -2.22 18.89
C ARG A 144 -15.27 -0.85 19.53
N ILE A 145 -14.82 0.21 18.87
CA ILE A 145 -14.95 1.60 19.36
C ILE A 145 -16.11 2.34 18.68
N ALA A 146 -16.96 1.62 17.94
CA ALA A 146 -18.08 2.20 17.17
C ALA A 146 -17.66 3.35 16.24
N SER A 147 -16.46 3.28 15.66
CA SER A 147 -15.95 4.28 14.71
C SER A 147 -16.65 4.15 13.35
N PRO A 148 -17.14 5.25 12.75
CA PRO A 148 -17.72 5.24 11.41
C PRO A 148 -16.66 5.18 10.29
N VAL A 149 -15.38 5.34 10.62
CA VAL A 149 -14.29 5.42 9.65
C VAL A 149 -14.19 4.14 8.83
N LYS A 150 -14.14 4.30 7.51
CA LYS A 150 -13.93 3.19 6.57
C LYS A 150 -12.43 2.96 6.30
N VAL A 151 -12.11 1.75 5.89
CA VAL A 151 -10.74 1.36 5.54
C VAL A 151 -10.72 0.80 4.13
N VAL A 152 -9.86 1.34 3.29
CA VAL A 152 -9.60 0.87 1.92
C VAL A 152 -8.20 0.26 1.88
N GLY A 153 -8.11 -0.99 1.44
CA GLY A 153 -6.81 -1.69 1.31
C GLY A 153 -6.50 -2.05 -0.14
N VAL A 154 -5.26 -1.85 -0.54
CA VAL A 154 -4.79 -2.01 -1.93
C VAL A 154 -5.06 -3.38 -2.55
N VAL A 155 -5.09 -4.46 -1.76
CA VAL A 155 -5.24 -5.83 -2.28
C VAL A 155 -6.58 -6.03 -2.98
N LYS A 156 -7.67 -5.66 -2.32
CA LYS A 156 -9.03 -5.85 -2.84
C LYS A 156 -9.29 -4.97 -4.05
N ALA A 157 -8.85 -3.72 -4.00
CA ALA A 157 -8.96 -2.79 -5.11
C ALA A 157 -8.26 -3.32 -6.37
N GLY A 158 -6.99 -3.73 -6.25
CA GLY A 158 -6.23 -4.30 -7.37
C GLY A 158 -6.85 -5.56 -7.96
N VAL A 159 -7.36 -6.46 -7.11
CA VAL A 159 -8.03 -7.70 -7.56
C VAL A 159 -9.32 -7.38 -8.32
N ARG A 160 -10.15 -6.48 -7.79
CA ARG A 160 -11.40 -6.07 -8.46
C ARG A 160 -11.14 -5.46 -9.83
N SER A 161 -10.12 -4.62 -9.93
CA SER A 161 -9.70 -4.05 -11.22
C SER A 161 -9.33 -5.14 -12.21
N ALA A 162 -8.43 -6.05 -11.82
CA ALA A 162 -8.03 -7.15 -12.68
C ALA A 162 -9.24 -7.94 -13.18
N LEU A 163 -10.11 -8.38 -12.28
CA LEU A 163 -11.28 -9.21 -12.63
C LEU A 163 -12.30 -8.47 -13.50
N ARG A 164 -12.60 -7.20 -13.21
CA ARG A 164 -13.51 -6.38 -14.03
C ARG A 164 -13.00 -6.20 -15.45
N ARG A 165 -11.71 -5.88 -15.61
CA ARG A 165 -11.10 -5.68 -16.93
C ARG A 165 -11.03 -6.98 -17.72
N LEU A 166 -10.73 -8.11 -17.07
CA LEU A 166 -10.72 -9.43 -17.69
C LEU A 166 -12.12 -9.96 -18.00
N GLY A 167 -13.12 -9.63 -17.17
CA GLY A 167 -14.52 -10.07 -17.34
C GLY A 167 -15.29 -9.24 -18.34
N ALA A 168 -14.95 -7.95 -18.55
CA ALA A 168 -15.64 -7.05 -19.48
C ALA A 168 -15.60 -7.54 -20.96
N GLY A 169 -14.64 -8.39 -21.31
CA GLY A 169 -14.52 -9.01 -22.62
C GLY A 169 -15.37 -10.28 -22.82
N GLY A 170 -16.26 -10.64 -21.88
CA GLY A 170 -17.06 -11.86 -21.98
C GLY A 170 -16.21 -13.14 -21.97
N ALA A 171 -15.11 -13.15 -21.20
CA ALA A 171 -14.18 -14.29 -21.17
C ALA A 171 -14.89 -15.57 -20.73
N SER A 172 -15.30 -16.39 -21.71
CA SER A 172 -15.82 -17.74 -21.48
C SER A 172 -14.71 -18.77 -21.29
N ALA A 173 -13.47 -18.46 -21.71
CA ALA A 173 -12.33 -19.35 -21.60
C ALA A 173 -11.60 -19.18 -20.26
N PRO A 174 -11.15 -20.27 -19.62
CA PRO A 174 -10.34 -20.22 -18.42
C PRO A 174 -9.03 -19.45 -18.64
N PHE A 175 -8.56 -18.72 -17.63
CA PHE A 175 -7.32 -17.95 -17.67
C PHE A 175 -6.58 -17.99 -16.32
N ALA A 176 -5.33 -17.57 -16.33
CA ALA A 176 -4.51 -17.43 -15.12
C ALA A 176 -4.25 -15.96 -14.77
N ILE A 177 -4.15 -15.68 -13.48
CA ILE A 177 -3.66 -14.43 -12.92
C ILE A 177 -2.38 -14.73 -12.15
N GLY A 178 -1.29 -14.04 -12.53
CA GLY A 178 -0.06 -14.03 -11.77
C GLY A 178 -0.09 -12.96 -10.67
N VAL A 179 0.57 -13.23 -9.57
CA VAL A 179 0.80 -12.25 -8.50
C VAL A 179 2.27 -12.27 -8.11
N LEU A 180 2.95 -11.15 -8.27
CA LEU A 180 4.27 -10.95 -7.69
C LEU A 180 4.14 -10.03 -6.48
N SER A 181 4.66 -10.45 -5.33
CA SER A 181 4.53 -9.70 -4.07
C SER A 181 5.73 -9.92 -3.16
N THR A 182 5.77 -9.26 -2.01
CA THR A 182 6.76 -9.59 -0.99
C THR A 182 6.56 -11.00 -0.46
N PRO A 183 7.62 -11.68 0.06
CA PRO A 183 7.48 -13.02 0.63
C PRO A 183 6.36 -13.11 1.67
N GLY A 184 6.25 -12.13 2.57
CA GLY A 184 5.19 -12.09 3.58
C GLY A 184 3.79 -11.97 2.98
N THR A 185 3.59 -11.10 1.99
CA THR A 185 2.30 -10.98 1.29
C THR A 185 1.95 -12.28 0.57
N CYS A 186 2.91 -12.90 -0.13
CA CYS A 186 2.72 -14.19 -0.80
C CYS A 186 2.33 -15.29 0.21
N ALA A 187 3.10 -15.44 1.29
CA ALA A 187 2.87 -16.44 2.33
C ALA A 187 1.50 -16.27 3.03
N SER A 188 0.98 -15.05 3.11
CA SER A 188 -0.37 -14.80 3.65
C SER A 188 -1.49 -15.42 2.82
N GLY A 189 -1.26 -15.67 1.54
CA GLY A 189 -2.28 -16.14 0.59
C GLY A 189 -3.42 -15.14 0.33
N VAL A 190 -3.27 -13.88 0.75
CA VAL A 190 -4.34 -12.87 0.69
C VAL A 190 -4.85 -12.64 -0.73
N TYR A 191 -3.95 -12.56 -1.71
CA TYR A 191 -4.33 -12.34 -3.10
C TYR A 191 -5.14 -13.51 -3.65
N THR A 192 -4.69 -14.75 -3.43
CA THR A 192 -5.39 -15.95 -3.89
C THR A 192 -6.81 -16.01 -3.32
N ARG A 193 -6.96 -15.82 -2.00
CA ARG A 193 -8.29 -15.80 -1.37
C ARG A 193 -9.16 -14.68 -1.90
N THR A 194 -8.60 -13.47 -2.07
CA THR A 194 -9.37 -12.31 -2.55
C THR A 194 -9.81 -12.50 -3.99
N ILE A 195 -8.94 -13.04 -4.88
CA ILE A 195 -9.27 -13.31 -6.27
C ILE A 195 -10.44 -14.30 -6.35
N VAL A 196 -10.39 -15.41 -5.61
CA VAL A 196 -11.47 -16.39 -5.59
C VAL A 196 -12.78 -15.75 -5.10
N THR A 197 -12.74 -15.07 -3.97
CA THR A 197 -13.93 -14.43 -3.37
C THR A 197 -14.55 -13.36 -4.28
N GLU A 198 -13.74 -12.51 -4.90
CA GLU A 198 -14.27 -11.45 -5.76
C GLU A 198 -14.73 -12.01 -7.14
N ALA A 199 -14.10 -13.08 -7.66
CA ALA A 199 -14.56 -13.78 -8.83
C ALA A 199 -15.96 -14.41 -8.63
N GLU A 200 -16.16 -15.06 -7.48
CA GLU A 200 -17.48 -15.60 -7.08
C GLU A 200 -18.55 -14.49 -7.00
N LYS A 201 -18.23 -13.35 -6.39
CA LYS A 201 -19.16 -12.19 -6.32
C LYS A 201 -19.50 -11.59 -7.68
N LEU A 202 -18.58 -11.69 -8.63
CA LEU A 202 -18.81 -11.27 -10.01
C LEU A 202 -19.58 -12.33 -10.84
N GLY A 203 -19.96 -13.46 -10.26
CA GLY A 203 -20.70 -14.53 -10.92
C GLY A 203 -19.88 -15.31 -11.92
N MET A 204 -18.54 -15.33 -11.79
CA MET A 204 -17.69 -16.14 -12.68
C MET A 204 -17.95 -17.62 -12.44
N SER A 205 -18.21 -18.37 -13.50
CA SER A 205 -18.50 -19.82 -13.45
C SER A 205 -17.34 -20.65 -12.91
N SER A 206 -16.11 -20.16 -13.06
CA SER A 206 -14.89 -20.73 -12.48
C SER A 206 -13.94 -19.58 -12.13
N PRO A 207 -13.40 -19.55 -10.90
CA PRO A 207 -12.37 -18.58 -10.56
C PRO A 207 -11.12 -18.81 -11.41
N PRO A 208 -10.35 -17.75 -11.73
CA PRO A 208 -9.12 -17.89 -12.49
C PRO A 208 -8.07 -18.72 -11.71
N ARG A 209 -7.20 -19.39 -12.45
CA ARG A 209 -6.00 -20.00 -11.86
C ARG A 209 -5.10 -18.91 -11.31
N VAL A 210 -4.67 -19.03 -10.05
CA VAL A 210 -3.76 -18.07 -9.43
C VAL A 210 -2.37 -18.70 -9.27
N VAL A 211 -1.35 -18.01 -9.76
CA VAL A 211 0.06 -18.33 -9.52
C VAL A 211 0.70 -17.15 -8.79
N SER A 212 1.16 -17.38 -7.56
CA SER A 212 1.68 -16.32 -6.68
C SER A 212 3.10 -16.60 -6.25
N HIS A 213 4.01 -15.69 -6.55
CA HIS A 213 5.41 -15.78 -6.15
C HIS A 213 5.81 -14.62 -5.25
N GLY A 214 6.54 -14.95 -4.18
CA GLY A 214 7.23 -13.97 -3.34
C GLY A 214 8.55 -13.57 -3.98
N CYS A 215 8.90 -12.29 -3.96
CA CYS A 215 10.13 -11.74 -4.52
C CYS A 215 11.04 -11.22 -3.40
N PRO A 216 11.89 -12.08 -2.79
CA PRO A 216 12.79 -11.65 -1.72
C PRO A 216 13.72 -10.53 -2.19
N GLY A 217 13.85 -9.47 -1.40
CA GLY A 217 14.75 -8.35 -1.65
C GLY A 217 14.36 -7.41 -2.80
N LEU A 218 13.27 -7.68 -3.55
CA LEU A 218 12.90 -6.85 -4.71
C LEU A 218 12.49 -5.43 -4.31
N ALA A 219 11.68 -5.29 -3.25
CA ALA A 219 11.26 -3.96 -2.79
C ALA A 219 12.47 -3.10 -2.39
N ASP A 220 13.42 -3.67 -1.66
CA ASP A 220 14.69 -3.04 -1.28
C ASP A 220 15.55 -2.70 -2.51
N ALA A 221 15.67 -3.64 -3.46
CA ALA A 221 16.46 -3.41 -4.67
C ALA A 221 15.88 -2.27 -5.52
N ILE A 222 14.56 -2.13 -5.61
CA ILE A 222 13.90 -1.04 -6.32
C ILE A 222 14.07 0.28 -5.54
N GLN A 223 13.79 0.29 -4.23
CA GLN A 223 13.86 1.49 -3.40
C GLN A 223 15.25 2.14 -3.45
N PHE A 224 16.31 1.35 -3.42
CA PHE A 224 17.70 1.83 -3.45
C PHE A 224 18.35 1.71 -4.81
N SER A 225 17.57 1.56 -5.89
CA SER A 225 18.06 1.51 -7.29
C SER A 225 19.19 0.50 -7.51
N LYS A 226 19.14 -0.65 -6.83
CA LYS A 226 20.16 -1.69 -6.94
C LYS A 226 20.07 -2.42 -8.30
N PRO A 227 21.19 -2.72 -8.98
CA PRO A 227 21.18 -3.47 -10.24
C PRO A 227 20.47 -4.82 -10.17
N SER A 228 20.46 -5.48 -9.00
CA SER A 228 19.78 -6.75 -8.76
C SER A 228 18.26 -6.73 -8.98
N ALA A 229 17.63 -5.57 -9.00
CA ALA A 229 16.18 -5.46 -9.22
C ALA A 229 15.76 -6.14 -10.53
N LYS A 230 16.50 -5.89 -11.63
CA LYS A 230 16.23 -6.48 -12.95
C LYS A 230 16.30 -8.01 -12.91
N ASP A 231 17.32 -8.58 -12.28
CA ASP A 231 17.50 -10.03 -12.20
C ASP A 231 16.43 -10.72 -11.35
N ILE A 232 16.03 -10.07 -10.23
CA ILE A 232 14.96 -10.58 -9.37
C ILE A 232 13.63 -10.56 -10.13
N ILE A 233 13.32 -9.47 -10.85
CA ILE A 233 12.10 -9.36 -11.67
C ILE A 233 12.10 -10.46 -12.72
N ARG A 234 13.19 -10.59 -13.47
CA ARG A 234 13.34 -11.60 -14.52
C ARG A 234 13.08 -13.00 -13.96
N LYS A 235 13.80 -13.39 -12.91
CA LYS A 235 13.65 -14.70 -12.26
C LYS A 235 12.20 -14.94 -11.79
N SER A 236 11.57 -13.93 -11.19
CA SER A 236 10.23 -14.08 -10.61
C SER A 236 9.15 -14.20 -11.68
N LEU A 237 9.23 -13.42 -12.76
CA LEU A 237 8.24 -13.45 -13.83
C LEU A 237 8.38 -14.72 -14.69
N PHE A 238 9.61 -15.14 -15.03
CA PHE A 238 9.86 -16.43 -15.64
C PHE A 238 9.30 -17.56 -14.78
N GLY A 239 9.55 -17.55 -13.47
CA GLY A 239 9.07 -18.59 -12.56
C GLY A 239 7.55 -18.74 -12.56
N ILE A 240 6.76 -17.66 -12.69
CA ILE A 240 5.29 -17.77 -12.85
C ILE A 240 4.93 -18.54 -14.14
N VAL A 241 5.56 -18.19 -15.26
CA VAL A 241 5.22 -18.78 -16.55
C VAL A 241 5.75 -20.22 -16.65
N GLU A 242 6.94 -20.49 -16.11
CA GLU A 242 7.51 -21.84 -15.98
C GLU A 242 6.63 -22.76 -15.13
N GLU A 243 6.03 -22.23 -14.04
CA GLU A 243 5.08 -22.99 -13.22
C GLU A 243 3.81 -23.37 -14.01
N LEU A 244 3.27 -22.45 -14.81
CA LEU A 244 2.14 -22.74 -15.70
C LEU A 244 2.52 -23.80 -16.74
N HIS A 245 3.69 -23.67 -17.35
CA HIS A 245 4.22 -24.62 -18.32
C HIS A 245 4.40 -26.02 -17.72
N ALA A 246 5.09 -26.11 -16.56
CA ALA A 246 5.36 -27.38 -15.89
C ALA A 246 4.08 -28.13 -15.45
N LYS A 247 3.05 -27.37 -15.09
CA LYS A 247 1.73 -27.94 -14.74
C LYS A 247 0.87 -28.30 -15.95
N GLY A 248 1.37 -28.10 -17.17
CA GLY A 248 0.59 -28.31 -18.39
C GLY A 248 -0.67 -27.44 -18.46
N ALA A 249 -0.62 -26.24 -17.87
CA ALA A 249 -1.77 -25.37 -17.79
C ALA A 249 -2.21 -24.93 -19.18
N ALA A 250 -3.50 -25.15 -19.50
CA ALA A 250 -4.12 -24.67 -20.73
C ALA A 250 -4.53 -23.19 -20.62
N GLU A 251 -4.66 -22.69 -19.38
CA GLU A 251 -5.07 -21.33 -19.07
C GLU A 251 -3.90 -20.36 -19.29
N PRO A 252 -3.99 -19.42 -20.25
CA PRO A 252 -2.93 -18.44 -20.45
C PRO A 252 -2.93 -17.40 -19.34
N LEU A 253 -1.76 -16.87 -19.01
CA LEU A 253 -1.57 -15.75 -18.10
C LEU A 253 -2.12 -14.48 -18.76
N ARG A 254 -3.22 -13.93 -18.25
CA ARG A 254 -3.86 -12.72 -18.79
C ARG A 254 -3.57 -11.47 -17.97
N ALA A 255 -3.22 -11.63 -16.70
CA ALA A 255 -2.82 -10.50 -15.87
C ALA A 255 -1.69 -10.86 -14.91
N LEU A 256 -0.88 -9.87 -14.58
CA LEU A 256 0.07 -9.91 -13.48
C LEU A 256 -0.22 -8.76 -12.51
N ILE A 257 -0.60 -9.08 -11.28
CA ILE A 257 -0.79 -8.09 -10.22
C ILE A 257 0.56 -7.80 -9.58
N LEU A 258 0.93 -6.51 -9.54
CA LEU A 258 2.12 -6.00 -8.89
C LEU A 258 1.82 -5.75 -7.39
N GLY A 259 1.91 -6.82 -6.60
CA GLY A 259 1.49 -6.87 -5.20
C GLY A 259 2.45 -6.23 -4.20
N CYS A 260 3.12 -5.15 -4.59
CA CYS A 260 3.94 -4.30 -3.74
C CYS A 260 3.97 -2.88 -4.32
N THR A 261 3.92 -1.87 -3.48
CA THR A 261 3.94 -0.44 -3.85
C THR A 261 5.20 -0.03 -4.62
N HIS A 262 6.31 -0.75 -4.44
CA HIS A 262 7.56 -0.49 -5.16
C HIS A 262 7.58 -1.04 -6.59
N TYR A 263 6.83 -2.12 -6.88
CA TYR A 263 6.99 -2.82 -8.16
C TYR A 263 6.62 -1.98 -9.39
N PRO A 264 5.56 -1.14 -9.36
CA PRO A 264 5.25 -0.26 -10.49
C PRO A 264 6.37 0.73 -10.85
N ILE A 265 7.26 1.07 -9.90
CA ILE A 265 8.45 1.93 -10.13
C ILE A 265 9.40 1.28 -11.15
N ALA A 266 9.49 -0.04 -11.14
CA ALA A 266 10.35 -0.82 -12.03
C ALA A 266 9.62 -1.36 -13.28
N MET A 267 8.48 -0.76 -13.68
CA MET A 267 7.62 -1.26 -14.76
C MET A 267 8.39 -1.60 -16.02
N ARG A 268 9.34 -0.76 -16.42
CA ARG A 268 10.18 -1.02 -17.60
C ARG A 268 10.86 -2.39 -17.58
N HIS A 269 11.37 -2.82 -16.42
CA HIS A 269 12.02 -4.13 -16.31
C HIS A 269 11.02 -5.29 -16.40
N PHE A 270 9.80 -5.09 -15.91
CA PHE A 270 8.73 -6.06 -16.09
C PHE A 270 8.32 -6.19 -17.57
N GLU A 271 8.18 -5.07 -18.29
CA GLU A 271 7.86 -5.06 -19.72
C GLU A 271 8.98 -5.70 -20.55
N GLU A 272 10.23 -5.34 -20.32
CA GLU A 272 11.39 -5.96 -20.99
C GLU A 272 11.39 -7.49 -20.78
N THR A 273 11.17 -7.94 -19.55
CA THR A 273 11.12 -9.37 -19.21
C THR A 273 9.93 -10.09 -19.88
N LEU A 274 8.77 -9.45 -19.92
CA LEU A 274 7.59 -10.01 -20.60
C LEU A 274 7.86 -10.25 -22.08
N GLU A 275 8.54 -9.32 -22.75
CA GLU A 275 8.93 -9.45 -24.14
C GLU A 275 9.97 -10.57 -24.37
N GLU A 276 10.87 -10.81 -23.41
CA GLU A 276 11.76 -11.98 -23.45
C GLU A 276 10.94 -13.28 -23.40
N ILE A 277 9.98 -13.38 -22.46
CA ILE A 277 9.13 -14.58 -22.33
C ILE A 277 8.29 -14.81 -23.58
N ARG A 278 7.71 -13.75 -24.18
CA ARG A 278 6.91 -13.87 -25.41
C ARG A 278 7.69 -14.42 -26.59
N ARG A 279 8.99 -14.17 -26.65
CA ARG A 279 9.89 -14.69 -27.70
C ARG A 279 10.36 -16.12 -27.44
N ASP A 280 10.19 -16.64 -26.23
CA ASP A 280 10.54 -18.01 -25.89
C ASP A 280 9.56 -18.98 -26.54
N ALA A 281 10.07 -19.96 -27.29
CA ALA A 281 9.25 -20.90 -28.08
C ALA A 281 8.36 -21.82 -27.21
N ALA A 282 8.77 -22.12 -25.99
CA ALA A 282 8.02 -22.96 -25.06
C ALA A 282 7.09 -22.16 -24.16
N LEU A 283 7.56 -21.02 -23.68
CA LEU A 283 6.87 -20.24 -22.64
C LEU A 283 5.93 -19.17 -23.20
N GLY A 284 6.22 -18.60 -24.36
CA GLY A 284 5.45 -17.48 -24.93
C GLY A 284 3.97 -17.81 -25.14
N ARG A 285 3.63 -19.07 -25.45
CA ARG A 285 2.24 -19.53 -25.59
C ARG A 285 1.40 -19.45 -24.31
N HIS A 286 2.05 -19.39 -23.14
CA HIS A 286 1.37 -19.28 -21.85
C HIS A 286 1.05 -17.82 -21.47
N VAL A 287 1.46 -16.85 -22.28
CA VAL A 287 1.14 -15.43 -22.09
C VAL A 287 0.06 -15.04 -23.10
N ALA A 288 -1.07 -14.56 -22.61
CA ALA A 288 -2.16 -14.13 -23.48
C ALA A 288 -1.76 -12.91 -24.33
N PRO A 289 -2.28 -12.78 -25.57
CA PRO A 289 -2.05 -11.60 -26.40
C PRO A 289 -2.51 -10.29 -25.72
N ASP A 290 -3.63 -10.36 -24.98
CA ASP A 290 -4.24 -9.26 -24.23
C ASP A 290 -3.77 -9.17 -22.76
N PHE A 291 -2.58 -9.71 -22.48
CA PHE A 291 -1.98 -9.64 -21.14
C PHE A 291 -1.84 -8.20 -20.64
N MET A 292 -2.07 -7.99 -19.35
CA MET A 292 -1.90 -6.70 -18.70
C MET A 292 -1.18 -6.79 -17.35
N PHE A 293 -0.38 -5.77 -17.06
CA PHE A 293 0.06 -5.50 -15.71
C PHE A 293 -1.06 -4.76 -14.94
N VAL A 294 -1.21 -5.09 -13.66
CA VAL A 294 -2.18 -4.46 -12.77
C VAL A 294 -1.43 -3.77 -11.63
N ASP A 295 -1.49 -2.45 -11.63
CA ASP A 295 -1.04 -1.61 -10.51
C ASP A 295 -2.24 -1.38 -9.58
N PRO A 296 -2.21 -1.89 -8.33
CA PRO A 296 -3.32 -1.72 -7.41
C PRO A 296 -3.57 -0.26 -6.96
N ALA A 297 -2.60 0.63 -7.14
CA ALA A 297 -2.68 1.99 -6.62
C ALA A 297 -3.80 2.82 -7.28
N VAL A 298 -3.98 2.68 -8.60
CA VAL A 298 -5.03 3.40 -9.34
C VAL A 298 -6.41 3.06 -8.82
N GLU A 299 -6.71 1.77 -8.71
CA GLU A 299 -8.03 1.32 -8.24
C GLU A 299 -8.25 1.59 -6.75
N THR A 300 -7.18 1.68 -5.97
CA THR A 300 -7.27 2.10 -4.57
C THR A 300 -7.72 3.56 -4.47
N ALA A 301 -7.22 4.43 -5.35
CA ALA A 301 -7.66 5.81 -5.42
C ALA A 301 -9.14 5.92 -5.85
N VAL A 302 -9.56 5.12 -6.84
CA VAL A 302 -10.96 5.04 -7.28
C VAL A 302 -11.86 4.53 -6.14
N GLU A 303 -11.50 3.43 -5.45
CA GLU A 303 -12.29 2.88 -4.33
C GLU A 303 -12.36 3.88 -3.16
N CYS A 304 -11.28 4.60 -2.88
CA CYS A 304 -11.28 5.67 -1.87
C CYS A 304 -12.28 6.77 -2.22
N ARG A 305 -12.24 7.28 -3.45
CA ARG A 305 -13.17 8.30 -3.95
C ARG A 305 -14.62 7.81 -3.92
N GLU A 306 -14.89 6.60 -4.42
CA GLU A 306 -16.23 6.01 -4.43
C GLU A 306 -16.77 5.82 -3.00
N THR A 307 -15.90 5.41 -2.05
CA THR A 307 -16.26 5.26 -0.64
C THR A 307 -16.62 6.60 -0.01
N LEU A 308 -15.80 7.64 -0.24
CA LEU A 308 -16.08 9.00 0.26
C LEU A 308 -17.38 9.56 -0.31
N ALA A 309 -17.65 9.34 -1.59
CA ALA A 309 -18.89 9.77 -2.23
C ALA A 309 -20.12 9.07 -1.64
N ALA A 310 -20.04 7.75 -1.42
CA ALA A 310 -21.13 6.96 -0.85
C ALA A 310 -21.44 7.34 0.61
N GLU A 311 -20.43 7.75 1.37
CA GLU A 311 -20.60 8.22 2.77
C GLU A 311 -20.92 9.73 2.86
N GLY A 312 -20.95 10.47 1.74
CA GLY A 312 -21.17 11.93 1.73
C GLY A 312 -20.02 12.74 2.33
N LEU A 313 -18.79 12.20 2.23
CA LEU A 313 -17.58 12.73 2.87
C LEU A 313 -16.58 13.35 1.87
N LEU A 314 -16.93 13.49 0.60
CA LEU A 314 -16.07 14.25 -0.35
C LEU A 314 -15.99 15.70 0.09
N ALA A 315 -14.77 16.26 0.11
CA ALA A 315 -14.55 17.63 0.49
C ALA A 315 -15.25 18.59 -0.49
N ASN A 316 -16.06 19.50 0.05
CA ASN A 316 -16.69 20.56 -0.72
C ASN A 316 -15.78 21.81 -0.77
N ARG A 317 -14.49 21.63 -1.07
CA ARG A 317 -13.51 22.71 -1.14
C ARG A 317 -13.06 22.94 -2.58
N LYS A 318 -13.01 24.20 -2.96
CA LYS A 318 -12.33 24.63 -4.19
C LYS A 318 -10.89 25.00 -3.82
N GLY A 319 -9.91 24.39 -4.45
CA GLY A 319 -8.52 24.71 -4.22
C GLY A 319 -7.58 23.51 -4.37
N GLU A 320 -6.31 23.73 -4.12
CA GLU A 320 -5.29 22.68 -4.15
C GLU A 320 -5.42 21.75 -2.93
N SER A 321 -5.14 20.48 -3.14
CA SER A 321 -4.99 19.49 -2.08
C SER A 321 -3.82 19.87 -1.16
N LYS A 322 -3.88 19.43 0.09
CA LYS A 322 -2.79 19.60 1.05
C LYS A 322 -2.29 18.24 1.50
N VAL A 323 -0.98 18.09 1.59
CA VAL A 323 -0.33 16.87 2.05
C VAL A 323 0.50 17.18 3.29
N SER A 324 0.28 16.46 4.37
CA SER A 324 1.15 16.44 5.54
C SER A 324 1.79 15.07 5.65
N MET A 325 3.12 15.00 5.65
CA MET A 325 3.83 13.72 5.68
C MET A 325 4.49 13.48 7.03
N PHE A 326 4.28 12.27 7.55
CA PHE A 326 4.86 11.77 8.79
C PHE A 326 5.69 10.52 8.54
N VAL A 327 6.73 10.35 9.35
CA VAL A 327 7.56 9.14 9.36
C VAL A 327 7.70 8.61 10.77
N SER A 328 7.87 7.31 10.92
CA SER A 328 8.33 6.76 12.19
C SER A 328 9.85 6.88 12.29
N VAL A 329 10.30 7.24 13.48
CA VAL A 329 11.72 7.28 13.85
C VAL A 329 11.94 6.52 15.15
N PRO A 330 13.12 5.89 15.39
CA PRO A 330 13.44 5.32 16.69
C PRO A 330 13.38 6.38 17.79
N CYS A 331 12.89 6.00 18.98
CA CYS A 331 12.92 6.88 20.15
C CYS A 331 14.36 7.26 20.50
N ALA A 332 14.60 8.51 20.89
CA ALA A 332 15.93 8.97 21.30
C ALA A 332 16.46 8.28 22.57
N SER A 333 15.58 7.65 23.35
CA SER A 333 15.93 6.85 24.54
C SER A 333 16.26 5.39 24.23
N LEU A 334 16.13 4.96 22.96
CA LEU A 334 16.43 3.58 22.58
C LEU A 334 17.97 3.36 22.58
N PRO A 335 18.45 2.22 23.11
CA PRO A 335 19.88 1.90 23.04
C PRO A 335 20.42 1.94 21.61
N PRO A 336 21.61 2.54 21.37
CA PRO A 336 22.17 2.70 20.02
C PRO A 336 22.30 1.39 19.22
N GLU A 337 22.55 0.27 19.89
CA GLU A 337 22.67 -1.06 19.26
C GLU A 337 21.35 -1.56 18.62
N PHE A 338 20.22 -0.96 18.98
CA PHE A 338 18.91 -1.26 18.39
C PHE A 338 18.57 -0.35 17.20
N VAL A 339 19.44 0.60 16.87
CA VAL A 339 19.31 1.49 15.71
C VAL A 339 20.37 1.13 14.69
N GLY A 340 19.95 0.85 13.45
CA GLY A 340 20.84 0.56 12.34
C GLY A 340 21.48 1.83 11.75
N GLU A 341 22.50 1.66 10.93
CA GLU A 341 23.21 2.76 10.26
C GLU A 341 22.30 3.64 9.39
N SER A 342 21.22 3.07 8.87
CA SER A 342 20.21 3.78 8.08
C SER A 342 19.25 4.66 8.90
N GLY A 343 19.39 4.70 10.24
CA GLY A 343 18.46 5.39 11.13
C GLY A 343 17.13 4.64 11.36
N MET A 344 16.98 3.44 10.78
CA MET A 344 15.87 2.52 11.08
C MET A 344 16.22 1.64 12.29
N LEU A 345 15.26 0.89 12.80
CA LEU A 345 15.54 -0.15 13.81
C LEU A 345 16.43 -1.24 13.20
N ALA A 346 17.43 -1.69 13.94
CA ALA A 346 18.30 -2.80 13.54
C ALA A 346 17.49 -4.08 13.33
N ASP A 347 17.78 -4.85 12.29
CA ASP A 347 17.00 -6.03 11.89
C ASP A 347 16.87 -7.07 13.01
N GLY A 348 17.99 -7.35 13.72
CA GLY A 348 17.99 -8.28 14.84
C GLY A 348 17.06 -7.88 15.99
N TYR A 349 16.91 -6.58 16.22
CA TYR A 349 15.95 -6.06 17.20
C TYR A 349 14.54 -6.00 16.60
N LYS A 350 14.38 -5.42 15.45
CA LYS A 350 13.11 -5.15 14.77
C LYS A 350 12.25 -6.40 14.64
N TYR A 351 12.83 -7.49 14.12
CA TYR A 351 12.10 -8.73 13.86
C TYR A 351 12.02 -9.69 15.08
N SER A 352 12.75 -9.42 16.16
CA SER A 352 12.67 -10.22 17.40
C SER A 352 11.51 -9.82 18.31
N ARG A 353 10.87 -8.67 18.06
CA ARG A 353 9.76 -8.16 18.87
C ARG A 353 8.53 -9.05 18.77
N LYS A 354 7.81 -9.18 19.88
CA LYS A 354 6.64 -10.05 20.01
C LYS A 354 5.38 -9.23 20.32
N PRO A 355 4.19 -9.77 20.00
CA PRO A 355 2.93 -9.13 20.37
C PRO A 355 2.87 -8.75 21.85
N GLY A 356 2.33 -7.55 22.12
CA GLY A 356 2.24 -7.01 23.47
C GLY A 356 3.54 -6.40 24.00
N MET A 357 4.69 -6.53 23.30
CA MET A 357 5.85 -5.70 23.55
C MET A 357 5.57 -4.27 23.14
N ASP A 358 6.17 -3.31 23.83
CA ASP A 358 5.87 -1.91 23.62
C ASP A 358 6.17 -1.48 22.16
N THR A 359 5.16 -0.99 21.46
CA THR A 359 5.31 -0.32 20.16
C THR A 359 5.83 1.11 20.31
N VAL A 360 6.22 1.52 21.52
CA VAL A 360 6.72 2.88 21.85
C VAL A 360 8.18 3.10 21.47
N ASP A 361 8.88 2.09 20.97
CA ASP A 361 10.27 2.18 20.50
C ASP A 361 10.43 3.13 19.30
N THR A 362 9.32 3.51 18.67
CA THR A 362 9.30 4.44 17.56
C THR A 362 8.24 5.52 17.78
N LYS A 363 8.50 6.72 17.26
CA LYS A 363 7.62 7.88 17.31
C LYS A 363 7.26 8.35 15.91
N PHE A 364 6.05 8.83 15.72
CA PHE A 364 5.60 9.45 14.49
C PHE A 364 5.87 10.95 14.54
N VAL A 365 6.74 11.41 13.66
CA VAL A 365 7.18 12.80 13.56
C VAL A 365 6.93 13.35 12.15
N PRO A 366 6.79 14.65 11.96
CA PRO A 366 6.75 15.24 10.62
C PRO A 366 8.01 14.84 9.84
N LEU A 367 7.85 14.56 8.54
CA LEU A 367 8.99 14.27 7.67
C LEU A 367 9.93 15.48 7.65
N ALA A 368 11.23 15.23 7.86
CA ALA A 368 12.28 16.22 7.67
C ALA A 368 13.43 15.63 6.84
N VAL A 369 14.21 16.50 6.23
CA VAL A 369 15.41 16.11 5.46
C VAL A 369 16.36 15.30 6.35
N GLY A 370 16.79 14.13 5.87
CA GLY A 370 17.69 13.22 6.59
C GLY A 370 17.01 12.11 7.40
N MET A 371 15.68 12.09 7.50
CA MET A 371 14.93 10.99 8.14
C MET A 371 14.70 9.79 7.22
N VAL A 372 14.91 9.97 5.93
CA VAL A 372 14.86 8.94 4.90
C VAL A 372 16.12 9.03 4.03
N ASP A 373 16.48 7.96 3.33
CA ASP A 373 17.58 8.04 2.35
C ASP A 373 17.25 9.09 1.28
N ARG A 374 18.03 10.18 1.27
CA ARG A 374 17.75 11.34 0.43
C ARG A 374 17.79 11.00 -1.07
N ALA A 375 18.75 10.19 -1.49
CA ALA A 375 18.90 9.87 -2.91
C ALA A 375 17.73 9.00 -3.40
N ALA A 376 17.39 7.97 -2.64
CA ALA A 376 16.24 7.11 -2.94
C ALA A 376 14.93 7.90 -2.91
N PHE A 377 14.75 8.78 -1.93
CA PHE A 377 13.53 9.59 -1.79
C PHE A 377 13.38 10.59 -2.94
N MET A 378 14.46 11.32 -3.31
CA MET A 378 14.41 12.25 -4.44
C MET A 378 14.19 11.53 -5.77
N GLY A 379 14.85 10.37 -5.99
CA GLY A 379 14.62 9.53 -7.16
C GLY A 379 13.17 9.05 -7.27
N LEU A 380 12.54 8.73 -6.14
CA LEU A 380 11.11 8.40 -6.10
C LEU A 380 10.24 9.62 -6.46
N LEU A 381 10.52 10.79 -5.92
CA LEU A 381 9.77 12.02 -6.21
C LEU A 381 9.87 12.43 -7.69
N ASP A 382 10.97 12.12 -8.37
CA ASP A 382 11.13 12.45 -9.79
C ASP A 382 10.11 11.73 -10.70
N ILE A 383 9.58 10.60 -10.25
CA ILE A 383 8.55 9.83 -10.97
C ILE A 383 7.14 10.01 -10.39
N LEU A 384 6.97 10.85 -9.37
CA LEU A 384 5.70 11.12 -8.69
C LEU A 384 5.42 12.65 -8.72
N PRO A 385 5.02 13.21 -9.87
CA PRO A 385 4.92 14.65 -10.07
C PRO A 385 3.95 15.35 -9.12
N SER A 386 2.78 14.75 -8.85
CA SER A 386 1.78 15.36 -7.97
C SER A 386 2.27 15.38 -6.52
N VAL A 387 2.87 14.28 -6.06
CA VAL A 387 3.49 14.22 -4.71
C VAL A 387 4.64 15.23 -4.61
N LYS A 388 5.51 15.27 -5.63
CA LYS A 388 6.67 16.18 -5.67
C LYS A 388 6.24 17.64 -5.53
N GLU A 389 5.18 18.03 -6.21
CA GLU A 389 4.66 19.41 -6.16
C GLU A 389 4.19 19.79 -4.74
N HIS A 390 3.46 18.87 -4.07
CA HIS A 390 2.93 19.12 -2.74
C HIS A 390 4.01 19.10 -1.65
N LEU A 391 5.07 18.31 -1.82
CA LEU A 391 6.15 18.19 -0.83
C LEU A 391 7.29 19.21 -1.01
N LYS A 392 7.36 19.94 -2.12
CA LYS A 392 8.40 20.97 -2.36
C LYS A 392 8.54 21.95 -1.19
N ARG A 393 7.41 22.39 -0.62
CA ARG A 393 7.37 23.37 0.48
C ARG A 393 7.83 22.81 1.83
N GLU A 394 7.84 21.49 2.00
CA GLU A 394 8.28 20.82 3.22
C GLU A 394 9.76 20.38 3.15
N LEU A 395 10.33 20.36 1.93
CA LEU A 395 11.70 19.91 1.66
C LEU A 395 12.70 21.06 1.45
N GLU A 396 12.21 22.29 1.22
CA GLU A 396 12.99 23.54 1.21
C GLU A 396 13.16 24.11 2.64
#